data_7f7a9335f1effaf751aa6ef5688d8262
#
_entry.id   7f7a9335f1effaf751aa6ef5688d8262
#
_cell.length_a   1.000
_cell.length_b   1.000
_cell.length_c   1.000
_cell.angle_alpha   90.00
_cell.angle_beta   90.00
_cell.angle_gamma   90.00
#
_symmetry.space_group_name_H-M   'P 1'
#
loop_
_entity.id
_entity.type
_entity.pdbx_description
1 polymer ?
#
loop_
_entity_poly.entity_id
_entity_poly.type
_entity_poly.pdbx_seq_one_letter_code
_entity_poly.pdbx_strand_id
1 'polypeptide(L)'
;MNDFKYVFGPIPSRRLGRSLGISPLPKKTCNYSCIYCQLGRTDKMTNKRQEFYKTEDIIAEFKQYLKDSDKFDIVTVVGEGEPTLAANLGELVVALKALTDKPVAVITNGALLSDPQVREELCHADMVLPSLDAYNQEISKKIDRPYGTIKFEEEFEGLKKFTHMYEGELWLEIMLVDGINDDEQSILKFRELLKELKYDRQIGRAHV
;
A
#
# COMPACT_ATOMS: atom_id res chain seq x y z
N MET A 1 14.11 8.77 -23.51
CA MET A 1 13.47 8.52 -22.20
C MET A 1 14.36 7.49 -21.51
N ASN A 2 14.89 7.80 -20.33
CA ASN A 2 15.62 6.80 -19.56
C ASN A 2 14.62 5.71 -19.17
N ASP A 3 14.95 4.47 -19.47
CA ASP A 3 14.10 3.31 -19.16
C ASP A 3 14.38 2.94 -17.70
N PHE A 4 13.73 3.65 -16.76
CA PHE A 4 13.85 3.43 -15.33
C PHE A 4 13.16 2.12 -14.94
N LYS A 5 13.80 1.36 -14.05
CA LYS A 5 13.33 0.05 -13.60
C LYS A 5 12.49 0.14 -12.33
N TYR A 6 12.86 1.06 -11.44
CA TYR A 6 12.30 1.19 -10.10
C TYR A 6 11.45 2.44 -9.92
N VAL A 7 11.72 3.48 -10.72
CA VAL A 7 11.05 4.77 -10.67
C VAL A 7 10.13 4.92 -11.88
N PHE A 8 8.88 5.31 -11.66
CA PHE A 8 7.91 5.46 -12.75
C PHE A 8 6.97 6.66 -12.52
N GLY A 9 6.48 7.21 -13.59
CA GLY A 9 5.60 8.38 -13.56
C GLY A 9 6.36 9.69 -13.84
N PRO A 10 5.94 10.86 -13.27
CA PRO A 10 4.84 10.99 -12.31
C PRO A 10 3.47 10.71 -12.93
N ILE A 11 2.60 10.04 -12.17
CA ILE A 11 1.24 9.70 -12.59
C ILE A 11 0.26 10.69 -11.96
N PRO A 12 -0.66 11.31 -12.75
CA PRO A 12 -1.71 12.14 -12.17
C PRO A 12 -2.63 11.31 -11.26
N SER A 13 -2.64 11.64 -10.00
CA SER A 13 -3.50 11.00 -8.99
C SER A 13 -4.54 12.01 -8.48
N ARG A 14 -5.82 11.65 -8.49
CA ARG A 14 -6.89 12.47 -7.90
C ARG A 14 -6.71 12.69 -6.40
N ARG A 15 -5.96 11.82 -5.74
CA ARG A 15 -5.73 11.83 -4.28
C ARG A 15 -4.42 12.51 -3.91
N LEU A 16 -3.39 12.25 -4.67
CA LEU A 16 -2.00 12.56 -4.30
C LEU A 16 -1.32 13.56 -5.23
N GLY A 17 -2.07 14.19 -6.16
CA GLY A 17 -1.48 15.09 -7.15
C GLY A 17 -0.61 14.33 -8.16
N ARG A 18 0.55 14.86 -8.51
CA ARG A 18 1.52 14.21 -9.40
C ARG A 18 2.37 13.25 -8.56
N SER A 19 2.01 11.98 -8.57
CA SER A 19 2.64 10.93 -7.78
C SER A 19 3.79 10.28 -8.55
N LEU A 20 5.00 10.39 -8.01
CA LEU A 20 6.17 9.66 -8.51
C LEU A 20 6.23 8.29 -7.83
N GLY A 21 6.08 7.23 -8.60
CA GLY A 21 6.03 5.86 -8.08
C GLY A 21 7.42 5.25 -7.90
N ILE A 22 7.60 4.55 -6.79
CA ILE A 22 8.78 3.73 -6.49
C ILE A 22 8.35 2.29 -6.27
N SER A 23 8.91 1.35 -7.03
CA SER A 23 8.62 -0.07 -6.89
C SER A 23 9.79 -0.82 -6.23
N PRO A 24 9.63 -1.31 -4.98
CA PRO A 24 10.69 -2.03 -4.27
C PRO A 24 10.73 -3.53 -4.62
N LEU A 25 9.89 -3.99 -5.54
CA LEU A 25 9.72 -5.42 -5.84
C LEU A 25 9.29 -5.66 -7.30
N PRO A 26 9.49 -6.89 -7.82
CA PRO A 26 9.10 -7.22 -9.18
C PRO A 26 7.58 -7.13 -9.39
N LYS A 27 7.21 -6.74 -10.61
CA LYS A 27 5.82 -6.63 -11.05
C LYS A 27 5.02 -7.89 -10.71
N LYS A 28 3.78 -7.68 -10.26
CA LYS A 28 2.81 -8.74 -9.90
C LYS A 28 3.31 -9.71 -8.81
N THR A 29 4.22 -9.25 -7.94
CA THR A 29 4.58 -9.96 -6.71
C THR A 29 3.73 -9.40 -5.56
N CYS A 30 2.80 -10.20 -5.04
CA CYS A 30 1.83 -9.75 -4.04
C CYS A 30 1.40 -10.92 -3.14
N ASN A 31 0.87 -10.63 -1.97
CA ASN A 31 0.21 -11.61 -1.11
C ASN A 31 -1.32 -11.62 -1.27
N TYR A 32 -1.85 -10.76 -2.17
CA TYR A 32 -3.24 -10.74 -2.62
C TYR A 32 -3.34 -10.96 -4.13
N SER A 33 -4.54 -11.34 -4.62
CA SER A 33 -4.88 -11.36 -6.03
C SER A 33 -6.28 -10.76 -6.23
N CYS A 34 -6.42 -9.50 -5.84
CA CYS A 34 -7.69 -8.77 -5.79
C CYS A 34 -8.39 -8.76 -7.15
N ILE A 35 -9.71 -8.94 -7.12
CA ILE A 35 -10.53 -9.01 -8.36
C ILE A 35 -10.51 -7.70 -9.16
N TYR A 36 -10.27 -6.58 -8.50
CA TYR A 36 -10.22 -5.23 -9.08
C TYR A 36 -8.79 -4.75 -9.41
N CYS A 37 -7.77 -5.60 -9.25
CA CYS A 37 -6.38 -5.21 -9.42
C CYS A 37 -6.10 -4.75 -10.87
N GLN A 38 -5.60 -3.53 -11.04
CA GLN A 38 -5.28 -2.97 -12.36
C GLN A 38 -4.17 -3.73 -13.09
N LEU A 39 -3.31 -4.43 -12.35
CA LEU A 39 -2.26 -5.30 -12.91
C LEU A 39 -2.81 -6.67 -13.35
N GLY A 40 -4.09 -6.94 -13.06
CA GLY A 40 -4.69 -8.25 -13.26
C GLY A 40 -4.25 -9.27 -12.19
N ARG A 41 -4.33 -10.55 -12.52
CA ARG A 41 -4.01 -11.64 -11.59
C ARG A 41 -2.54 -11.58 -11.16
N THR A 42 -2.30 -11.85 -9.87
CA THR A 42 -0.96 -11.96 -9.30
C THR A 42 -0.20 -13.16 -9.91
N ASP A 43 1.01 -12.91 -10.39
CA ASP A 43 1.85 -13.94 -10.99
C ASP A 43 2.68 -14.66 -9.93
N LYS A 44 3.24 -13.89 -8.97
CA LYS A 44 4.05 -14.42 -7.86
C LYS A 44 3.34 -14.17 -6.53
N MET A 45 2.51 -15.12 -6.15
CA MET A 45 1.80 -15.10 -4.86
C MET A 45 2.73 -15.55 -3.74
N THR A 46 2.99 -14.67 -2.76
CA THR A 46 3.88 -14.97 -1.63
C THR A 46 3.50 -14.13 -0.41
N ASN A 47 3.70 -14.68 0.78
CA ASN A 47 3.60 -13.93 2.05
C ASN A 47 4.96 -13.82 2.75
N LYS A 48 6.04 -14.24 2.05
CA LYS A 48 7.40 -14.18 2.60
C LYS A 48 8.03 -12.83 2.25
N ARG A 49 8.44 -12.08 3.27
CA ARG A 49 9.24 -10.87 3.14
C ARG A 49 10.68 -11.23 2.71
N GLN A 50 11.22 -10.43 1.78
CA GLN A 50 12.62 -10.52 1.36
C GLN A 50 13.07 -9.21 0.73
N GLU A 51 14.35 -8.99 0.64
CA GLU A 51 14.93 -7.94 -0.20
C GLU A 51 14.84 -8.38 -1.66
N PHE A 52 13.97 -7.75 -2.46
CA PHE A 52 13.82 -8.05 -3.89
C PHE A 52 14.81 -7.26 -4.74
N TYR A 53 15.03 -6.01 -4.35
CA TYR A 53 15.96 -5.08 -4.95
C TYR A 53 16.72 -4.37 -3.83
N LYS A 54 18.00 -4.11 -4.04
CA LYS A 54 18.81 -3.38 -3.07
C LYS A 54 18.34 -1.93 -2.96
N THR A 55 18.32 -1.40 -1.75
CA THR A 55 17.98 0.00 -1.49
C THR A 55 18.86 0.93 -2.30
N GLU A 56 20.18 0.65 -2.39
CA GLU A 56 21.13 1.49 -3.09
C GLU A 56 20.83 1.59 -4.59
N ASP A 57 20.36 0.51 -5.23
CA ASP A 57 20.03 0.50 -6.65
C ASP A 57 18.80 1.39 -6.93
N ILE A 58 17.75 1.28 -6.09
CA ILE A 58 16.56 2.11 -6.18
C ILE A 58 16.92 3.59 -5.96
N ILE A 59 17.71 3.87 -4.95
CA ILE A 59 18.15 5.23 -4.59
C ILE A 59 19.05 5.83 -5.68
N ALA A 60 19.92 5.05 -6.30
CA ALA A 60 20.72 5.52 -7.41
C ALA A 60 19.86 5.97 -8.60
N GLU A 61 18.83 5.20 -8.92
CA GLU A 61 17.86 5.53 -9.99
C GLU A 61 17.01 6.76 -9.62
N PHE A 62 16.54 6.85 -8.38
CA PHE A 62 15.80 8.02 -7.89
C PHE A 62 16.66 9.30 -7.96
N LYS A 63 17.94 9.24 -7.54
CA LYS A 63 18.88 10.35 -7.70
C LYS A 63 19.08 10.75 -9.16
N GLN A 64 19.12 9.77 -10.06
CA GLN A 64 19.22 10.06 -11.50
C GLN A 64 17.95 10.77 -12.00
N TYR A 65 16.76 10.32 -11.58
CA TYR A 65 15.50 10.98 -11.90
C TYR A 65 15.49 12.43 -11.43
N LEU A 66 15.92 12.71 -10.20
CA LEU A 66 15.94 14.06 -9.62
C LEU A 66 16.85 15.05 -10.38
N LYS A 67 17.86 14.58 -11.11
CA LYS A 67 18.69 15.47 -11.97
C LYS A 67 17.90 16.01 -13.16
N ASP A 68 16.97 15.23 -13.67
CA ASP A 68 16.21 15.55 -14.87
C ASP A 68 14.87 16.23 -14.58
N SER A 69 14.28 15.98 -13.41
CA SER A 69 12.98 16.51 -13.03
C SER A 69 12.72 16.43 -11.52
N ASP A 70 12.10 17.51 -11.00
CA ASP A 70 11.51 17.60 -9.66
C ASP A 70 9.99 17.84 -9.69
N LYS A 71 9.38 17.66 -10.86
CA LYS A 71 7.97 18.01 -11.14
C LYS A 71 6.99 16.95 -10.64
N PHE A 72 7.07 16.60 -9.37
CA PHE A 72 6.10 15.74 -8.67
C PHE A 72 5.69 16.38 -7.34
N ASP A 73 4.57 15.97 -6.81
CA ASP A 73 4.01 16.51 -5.58
C ASP A 73 4.27 15.58 -4.39
N ILE A 74 4.44 14.28 -4.64
CA ILE A 74 4.65 13.23 -3.65
C ILE A 74 5.46 12.06 -4.25
N VAL A 75 6.30 11.42 -3.44
CA VAL A 75 6.91 10.13 -3.73
C VAL A 75 6.00 9.03 -3.16
N THR A 76 5.66 8.04 -3.96
CA THR A 76 4.75 6.97 -3.53
C THR A 76 5.42 5.61 -3.68
N VAL A 77 5.73 4.96 -2.56
CA VAL A 77 6.16 3.56 -2.55
C VAL A 77 4.89 2.71 -2.68
N VAL A 78 4.63 2.23 -3.89
CA VAL A 78 3.39 1.52 -4.20
C VAL A 78 3.64 0.16 -4.82
N GLY A 79 4.76 -0.01 -5.49
CA GLY A 79 5.09 -1.25 -6.18
C GLY A 79 4.07 -1.66 -7.24
N GLU A 80 4.50 -2.47 -8.17
CA GLU A 80 3.60 -3.22 -9.04
C GLU A 80 3.21 -4.56 -8.37
N GLY A 81 2.89 -4.49 -7.05
CA GLY A 81 2.55 -5.58 -6.14
C GLY A 81 2.36 -5.04 -4.71
N GLU A 82 2.72 -5.79 -3.67
CA GLU A 82 2.59 -5.35 -2.26
C GLU A 82 3.94 -4.90 -1.68
N PRO A 83 4.14 -3.58 -1.44
CA PRO A 83 5.45 -3.05 -1.02
C PRO A 83 5.92 -3.54 0.36
N THR A 84 5.02 -3.91 1.28
CA THR A 84 5.41 -4.42 2.61
C THR A 84 6.06 -5.81 2.56
N LEU A 85 6.02 -6.50 1.41
CA LEU A 85 6.80 -7.70 1.18
C LEU A 85 8.31 -7.42 1.05
N ALA A 86 8.71 -6.19 0.72
CA ALA A 86 10.12 -5.80 0.70
C ALA A 86 10.65 -5.67 2.13
N ALA A 87 11.63 -6.52 2.48
CA ALA A 87 12.19 -6.56 3.84
C ALA A 87 13.00 -5.30 4.18
N ASN A 88 13.43 -4.54 3.18
CA ASN A 88 14.14 -3.27 3.29
C ASN A 88 13.24 -2.04 3.12
N LEU A 89 11.91 -2.18 3.28
CA LEU A 89 10.96 -1.08 3.09
C LEU A 89 11.26 0.12 3.98
N GLY A 90 11.51 -0.09 5.26
CA GLY A 90 11.78 1.00 6.22
C GLY A 90 13.04 1.77 5.85
N GLU A 91 14.13 1.06 5.52
CA GLU A 91 15.38 1.65 5.04
C GLU A 91 15.16 2.47 3.76
N LEU A 92 14.40 1.93 2.80
CA LEU A 92 14.08 2.61 1.55
C LEU A 92 13.31 3.92 1.80
N VAL A 93 12.28 3.89 2.66
CA VAL A 93 11.50 5.09 3.00
C VAL A 93 12.38 6.17 3.62
N VAL A 94 13.23 5.81 4.57
CA VAL A 94 14.18 6.75 5.20
C VAL A 94 15.14 7.34 4.17
N ALA A 95 15.68 6.51 3.28
CA ALA A 95 16.61 6.96 2.25
C ALA A 95 15.94 7.88 1.21
N LEU A 96 14.69 7.62 0.84
CA LEU A 96 13.91 8.50 -0.05
C LEU A 96 13.67 9.87 0.60
N LYS A 97 13.24 9.89 1.85
CA LYS A 97 13.01 11.15 2.63
C LYS A 97 14.27 12.00 2.77
N ALA A 98 15.44 11.38 2.83
CA ALA A 98 16.72 12.12 2.89
C ALA A 98 17.09 12.85 1.59
N LEU A 99 16.39 12.56 0.47
CA LEU A 99 16.73 13.07 -0.86
C LEU A 99 15.73 14.09 -1.42
N THR A 100 14.59 14.28 -0.78
CA THR A 100 13.54 15.20 -1.23
C THR A 100 12.82 15.81 -0.05
N ASP A 101 12.33 17.05 -0.24
CA ASP A 101 11.43 17.75 0.68
C ASP A 101 9.95 17.41 0.44
N LYS A 102 9.66 16.60 -0.58
CA LYS A 102 8.30 16.13 -0.87
C LYS A 102 7.92 15.00 0.07
N PRO A 103 6.65 14.90 0.46
CA PRO A 103 6.20 13.79 1.32
C PRO A 103 6.42 12.43 0.65
N VAL A 104 6.72 11.42 1.46
CA VAL A 104 6.85 10.02 1.05
C VAL A 104 5.66 9.24 1.58
N ALA A 105 4.87 8.68 0.67
CA ALA A 105 3.71 7.85 0.99
C ALA A 105 3.98 6.37 0.72
N VAL A 106 3.33 5.50 1.49
CA VAL A 106 3.27 4.06 1.22
C VAL A 106 1.81 3.64 1.00
N ILE A 107 1.52 3.01 -0.14
CA ILE A 107 0.22 2.40 -0.42
C ILE A 107 0.36 0.90 -0.22
N THR A 108 -0.44 0.32 0.67
CA THR A 108 -0.36 -1.10 1.04
C THR A 108 -1.75 -1.73 1.12
N ASN A 109 -1.82 -3.02 0.82
CA ASN A 109 -3.05 -3.79 1.04
C ASN A 109 -3.32 -4.10 2.53
N GLY A 110 -2.38 -3.79 3.43
CA GLY A 110 -2.54 -3.96 4.87
C GLY A 110 -2.32 -5.38 5.41
N ALA A 111 -2.15 -6.37 4.55
CA ALA A 111 -2.08 -7.78 4.96
C ALA A 111 -0.98 -8.11 5.98
N LEU A 112 0.14 -7.39 5.94
CA LEU A 112 1.27 -7.62 6.84
C LEU A 112 1.30 -6.68 8.06
N LEU A 113 0.24 -5.91 8.30
CA LEU A 113 0.15 -5.06 9.49
C LEU A 113 0.05 -5.86 10.81
N SER A 114 -0.24 -7.15 10.75
CA SER A 114 -0.11 -8.06 11.90
C SER A 114 1.33 -8.18 12.41
N ASP A 115 2.34 -7.99 11.52
CA ASP A 115 3.76 -8.02 11.87
C ASP A 115 4.19 -6.68 12.52
N PRO A 116 4.72 -6.69 13.77
CA PRO A 116 5.20 -5.47 14.44
C PRO A 116 6.29 -4.74 13.65
N GLN A 117 7.21 -5.48 13.02
CA GLN A 117 8.30 -4.89 12.25
C GLN A 117 7.77 -4.08 11.05
N VAL A 118 6.76 -4.60 10.35
CA VAL A 118 6.12 -3.88 9.24
C VAL A 118 5.48 -2.57 9.70
N ARG A 119 4.81 -2.60 10.87
CA ARG A 119 4.23 -1.38 11.44
C ARG A 119 5.30 -0.33 11.78
N GLU A 120 6.42 -0.76 12.39
CA GLU A 120 7.56 0.12 12.70
C GLU A 120 8.18 0.71 11.44
N GLU A 121 8.38 -0.09 10.40
CA GLU A 121 8.91 0.38 9.11
C GLU A 121 8.00 1.41 8.44
N LEU A 122 6.67 1.20 8.49
CA LEU A 122 5.70 2.13 7.94
C LEU A 122 5.63 3.46 8.72
N CYS A 123 5.99 3.48 10.00
CA CYS A 123 6.06 4.71 10.79
C CYS A 123 7.13 5.70 10.28
N HIS A 124 8.03 5.30 9.40
CA HIS A 124 8.97 6.22 8.77
C HIS A 124 8.35 7.05 7.64
N ALA A 125 7.22 6.62 7.07
CA ALA A 125 6.53 7.34 5.99
C ALA A 125 5.80 8.58 6.53
N ASP A 126 5.65 9.61 5.68
CA ASP A 126 4.86 10.81 6.00
C ASP A 126 3.36 10.52 5.88
N MET A 127 3.02 9.59 4.99
CA MET A 127 1.64 9.17 4.74
C MET A 127 1.58 7.67 4.49
N VAL A 128 0.54 7.00 5.00
CA VAL A 128 0.25 5.60 4.70
C VAL A 128 -1.20 5.45 4.27
N LEU A 129 -1.40 4.70 3.18
CA LEU A 129 -2.72 4.41 2.62
C LEU A 129 -2.98 2.90 2.67
N PRO A 130 -3.44 2.35 3.81
CA PRO A 130 -3.81 0.95 3.90
C PRO A 130 -5.21 0.72 3.32
N SER A 131 -5.44 -0.48 2.76
CA SER A 131 -6.76 -0.92 2.31
C SER A 131 -7.51 -1.71 3.39
N LEU A 132 -8.84 -1.57 3.41
CA LEU A 132 -9.78 -2.39 4.18
C LEU A 132 -10.99 -2.71 3.28
N ASP A 133 -10.85 -3.72 2.41
CA ASP A 133 -11.84 -4.01 1.37
C ASP A 133 -12.85 -5.09 1.78
N ALA A 134 -12.65 -5.67 2.96
CA ALA A 134 -13.50 -6.68 3.55
C ALA A 134 -13.85 -6.36 5.01
N TYR A 135 -14.90 -6.99 5.50
CA TYR A 135 -15.32 -6.91 6.91
C TYR A 135 -15.31 -8.29 7.60
N ASN A 136 -14.91 -9.32 6.90
CA ASN A 136 -14.69 -10.68 7.42
C ASN A 136 -13.90 -11.52 6.41
N GLN A 137 -13.50 -12.72 6.84
CA GLN A 137 -12.72 -13.67 6.03
C GLN A 137 -13.41 -14.11 4.74
N GLU A 138 -14.75 -14.22 4.73
CA GLU A 138 -15.49 -14.64 3.54
C GLU A 138 -15.41 -13.59 2.43
N ILE A 139 -15.62 -12.32 2.78
CA ILE A 139 -15.56 -11.21 1.83
C ILE A 139 -14.11 -10.98 1.37
N SER A 140 -13.12 -11.06 2.28
CA SER A 140 -11.70 -10.98 1.90
C SER A 140 -11.34 -12.05 0.87
N LYS A 141 -11.78 -13.29 1.04
CA LYS A 141 -11.57 -14.35 0.03
C LYS A 141 -12.23 -14.07 -1.31
N LYS A 142 -13.37 -13.38 -1.33
CA LYS A 142 -14.08 -13.03 -2.58
C LYS A 142 -13.38 -11.89 -3.31
N ILE A 143 -12.99 -10.83 -2.61
CA ILE A 143 -12.45 -9.59 -3.18
C ILE A 143 -10.93 -9.65 -3.31
N ASP A 144 -10.22 -9.88 -2.19
CA ASP A 144 -8.76 -9.73 -2.09
C ASP A 144 -8.03 -11.01 -2.48
N ARG A 145 -8.67 -12.17 -2.30
CA ARG A 145 -8.08 -13.48 -2.58
C ARG A 145 -6.69 -13.62 -1.96
N PRO A 146 -6.60 -13.53 -0.61
CA PRO A 146 -5.34 -13.47 0.10
C PRO A 146 -4.55 -14.79 0.00
N TYR A 147 -3.25 -14.72 0.22
CA TYR A 147 -2.39 -15.90 0.43
C TYR A 147 -2.95 -16.75 1.57
N GLY A 148 -2.95 -18.07 1.39
CA GLY A 148 -3.76 -19.00 2.20
C GLY A 148 -3.52 -19.00 3.71
N THR A 149 -2.42 -18.42 4.20
CA THR A 149 -2.14 -18.29 5.65
C THR A 149 -2.65 -17.00 6.26
N ILE A 150 -3.10 -16.05 5.45
CA ILE A 150 -3.58 -14.75 5.91
C ILE A 150 -5.02 -14.90 6.43
N LYS A 151 -5.27 -14.38 7.63
CA LYS A 151 -6.58 -14.35 8.29
C LYS A 151 -7.04 -12.93 8.51
N PHE A 152 -8.28 -12.65 8.13
CA PHE A 152 -8.87 -11.32 8.23
C PHE A 152 -8.79 -10.75 9.65
N GLU A 153 -9.05 -11.55 10.67
CA GLU A 153 -9.02 -11.12 12.07
C GLU A 153 -7.61 -10.67 12.50
N GLU A 154 -6.56 -11.35 12.02
CA GLU A 154 -5.17 -11.00 12.32
C GLU A 154 -4.76 -9.70 11.57
N GLU A 155 -5.23 -9.54 10.33
CA GLU A 155 -5.02 -8.32 9.54
C GLU A 155 -5.70 -7.12 10.18
N PHE A 156 -6.97 -7.26 10.54
CA PHE A 156 -7.75 -6.17 11.13
C PHE A 156 -7.16 -5.73 12.48
N GLU A 157 -6.78 -6.67 13.35
CA GLU A 157 -6.10 -6.35 14.59
C GLU A 157 -4.73 -5.68 14.36
N GLY A 158 -4.01 -6.08 13.30
CA GLY A 158 -2.78 -5.42 12.87
C GLY A 158 -3.04 -3.99 12.40
N LEU A 159 -4.03 -3.78 11.54
CA LEU A 159 -4.47 -2.47 11.07
C LEU A 159 -4.87 -1.58 12.26
N LYS A 160 -5.70 -2.09 13.18
CA LYS A 160 -6.13 -1.37 14.37
C LYS A 160 -4.92 -0.91 15.20
N LYS A 161 -3.98 -1.79 15.51
CA LYS A 161 -2.74 -1.42 16.21
C LYS A 161 -1.96 -0.35 15.47
N PHE A 162 -1.83 -0.49 14.15
CA PHE A 162 -1.12 0.48 13.34
C PHE A 162 -1.77 1.85 13.37
N THR A 163 -3.10 1.93 13.18
CA THR A 163 -3.81 3.22 13.19
C THR A 163 -3.71 3.98 14.52
N HIS A 164 -3.49 3.28 15.64
CA HIS A 164 -3.35 3.90 16.96
C HIS A 164 -1.90 4.29 17.29
N MET A 165 -0.90 3.72 16.62
CA MET A 165 0.51 4.04 16.84
C MET A 165 1.10 5.01 15.81
N TYR A 166 0.49 5.11 14.62
CA TYR A 166 1.00 5.93 13.53
C TYR A 166 0.68 7.41 13.78
N GLU A 167 1.70 8.27 13.64
CA GLU A 167 1.60 9.71 13.88
C GLU A 167 1.59 10.54 12.59
N GLY A 168 1.84 9.91 11.44
CA GLY A 168 1.76 10.55 10.12
C GLY A 168 0.32 10.62 9.59
N GLU A 169 0.14 11.04 8.37
CA GLU A 169 -1.18 11.15 7.72
C GLU A 169 -1.68 9.77 7.26
N LEU A 170 -2.80 9.29 7.80
CA LEU A 170 -3.37 7.98 7.50
C LEU A 170 -4.67 8.10 6.73
N TRP A 171 -4.66 7.60 5.47
CA TRP A 171 -5.84 7.57 4.61
C TRP A 171 -6.29 6.14 4.37
N LEU A 172 -7.38 5.74 4.99
CA LEU A 172 -7.94 4.41 4.84
C LEU A 172 -8.68 4.28 3.51
N GLU A 173 -8.29 3.33 2.66
CA GLU A 173 -8.96 3.02 1.39
C GLU A 173 -9.94 1.88 1.56
N ILE A 174 -11.14 2.01 0.99
CA ILE A 174 -12.17 0.95 0.93
C ILE A 174 -12.62 0.81 -0.51
N MET A 175 -12.49 -0.40 -1.07
CA MET A 175 -13.04 -0.74 -2.37
C MET A 175 -14.43 -1.35 -2.20
N LEU A 176 -15.44 -0.66 -2.71
CA LEU A 176 -16.79 -1.21 -2.83
C LEU A 176 -16.94 -1.92 -4.17
N VAL A 177 -17.36 -3.16 -4.14
CA VAL A 177 -17.53 -4.02 -5.31
C VAL A 177 -19.01 -4.37 -5.44
N ASP A 178 -19.58 -4.04 -6.59
CA ASP A 178 -21.00 -4.25 -6.90
C ASP A 178 -21.43 -5.69 -6.62
N GLY A 179 -22.53 -5.83 -5.84
CA GLY A 179 -23.12 -7.11 -5.46
C GLY A 179 -22.27 -7.99 -4.51
N ILE A 180 -21.17 -7.48 -3.92
CA ILE A 180 -20.33 -8.25 -2.99
C ILE A 180 -20.26 -7.62 -1.60
N ASN A 181 -19.93 -6.31 -1.50
CA ASN A 181 -19.76 -5.62 -0.23
C ASN A 181 -20.35 -4.20 -0.20
N ASP A 182 -21.23 -3.88 -1.12
CA ASP A 182 -21.85 -2.56 -1.31
C ASP A 182 -23.28 -2.45 -0.82
N ASP A 183 -23.88 -3.57 -0.34
CA ASP A 183 -25.23 -3.56 0.25
C ASP A 183 -25.26 -2.89 1.62
N GLU A 184 -26.48 -2.53 2.08
CA GLU A 184 -26.69 -1.82 3.35
C GLU A 184 -26.09 -2.57 4.55
N GLN A 185 -26.19 -3.90 4.59
CA GLN A 185 -25.65 -4.69 5.69
C GLN A 185 -24.13 -4.68 5.69
N SER A 186 -23.52 -4.75 4.52
CA SER A 186 -22.07 -4.63 4.35
C SER A 186 -21.56 -3.26 4.82
N ILE A 187 -22.26 -2.18 4.45
CA ILE A 187 -21.93 -0.83 4.89
C ILE A 187 -22.03 -0.68 6.42
N LEU A 188 -23.05 -1.28 7.04
CA LEU A 188 -23.16 -1.30 8.50
C LEU A 188 -21.99 -2.03 9.17
N LYS A 189 -21.53 -3.16 8.61
CA LYS A 189 -20.37 -3.90 9.12
C LYS A 189 -19.09 -3.09 8.99
N PHE A 190 -18.83 -2.46 7.84
CA PHE A 190 -17.70 -1.54 7.70
C PHE A 190 -17.76 -0.42 8.73
N ARG A 191 -18.93 0.17 8.92
CA ARG A 191 -19.12 1.24 9.92
C ARG A 191 -18.74 0.80 11.34
N GLU A 192 -19.04 -0.43 11.73
CA GLU A 192 -18.62 -0.94 13.04
C GLU A 192 -17.09 -1.10 13.14
N LEU A 193 -16.43 -1.65 12.11
CA LEU A 193 -14.98 -1.77 12.08
C LEU A 193 -14.30 -0.38 12.11
N LEU A 194 -14.83 0.57 11.36
CA LEU A 194 -14.27 1.92 11.28
C LEU A 194 -14.27 2.67 12.61
N LYS A 195 -15.20 2.37 13.53
CA LYS A 195 -15.23 2.96 14.88
C LYS A 195 -14.02 2.56 15.73
N GLU A 196 -13.36 1.44 15.39
CA GLU A 196 -12.20 0.93 16.11
C GLU A 196 -10.87 1.49 15.59
N LEU A 197 -10.91 2.21 14.47
CA LEU A 197 -9.73 2.71 13.77
C LEU A 197 -9.57 4.22 13.95
N LYS A 198 -8.31 4.67 14.01
CA LYS A 198 -7.96 6.09 13.99
C LYS A 198 -7.36 6.42 12.61
N TYR A 199 -7.98 7.34 11.86
CA TYR A 199 -7.54 7.74 10.53
C TYR A 199 -7.91 9.20 10.27
N ASP A 200 -7.16 9.86 9.36
CA ASP A 200 -7.39 11.25 8.99
C ASP A 200 -8.44 11.37 7.87
N ARG A 201 -8.41 10.41 6.93
CA ARG A 201 -9.37 10.34 5.82
C ARG A 201 -9.77 8.91 5.51
N GLN A 202 -11.04 8.77 5.07
CA GLN A 202 -11.51 7.55 4.42
C GLN A 202 -11.76 7.84 2.94
N ILE A 203 -11.25 6.96 2.08
CA ILE A 203 -11.40 7.05 0.63
C ILE A 203 -12.18 5.84 0.15
N GLY A 204 -13.41 6.07 -0.30
CA GLY A 204 -14.21 5.07 -1.01
C GLY A 204 -13.79 4.99 -2.48
N ARG A 205 -13.64 3.77 -2.99
CA ARG A 205 -13.49 3.46 -4.41
C ARG A 205 -14.61 2.52 -4.82
N ALA A 206 -15.06 2.59 -6.06
CA ALA A 206 -16.10 1.69 -6.56
C ALA A 206 -15.57 0.92 -7.76
N HIS A 207 -15.89 -0.38 -7.79
CA HIS A 207 -15.64 -1.28 -8.91
C HIS A 207 -16.98 -1.89 -9.36
N VAL A 208 -17.36 -1.65 -10.61
CA VAL A 208 -18.62 -2.07 -11.26
C VAL A 208 -18.34 -3.17 -12.26
#